data_ddd778bb034fa0c60d072fa1c3b7a106
#
_entry.id   ddd778bb034fa0c60d072fa1c3b7a106
#
_cell.length_a   1.000
_cell.length_b   1.000
_cell.length_c   1.000
_cell.angle_alpha   90.00
_cell.angle_beta   90.00
_cell.angle_gamma   90.00
#
_symmetry.space_group_name_H-M   'P 1'
#
loop_
_entity.id
_entity.type
_entity.pdbx_description
1 polymer ?
#
loop_
_entity_poly.entity_id
_entity_poly.type
_entity_poly.pdbx_seq_one_letter_code
_entity_poly.pdbx_strand_id
1 'polypeptide(L)' 'MGSVNPPRKRDYGNKTRIDLKQSYQVAYWKERFGVSESELEEAVRAAGALARKVEEYLKSKHPD' A
#
# COMPACT_ATOMS: atom_id res chain seq x y z
N MET A 1 9.47 -16.64 15.14
CA MET A 1 9.47 -16.26 15.07
C MET A 1 8.91 -15.92 14.74
N GLY A 2 8.67 -15.59 14.56
CA GLY A 2 8.22 -15.17 14.40
C GLY A 2 7.74 -14.84 13.87
N SER A 3 7.48 -14.83 13.80
CA SER A 3 7.05 -14.58 13.25
C SER A 3 6.30 -13.97 12.61
N VAL A 4 6.26 -13.46 12.65
CA VAL A 4 5.65 -12.71 12.09
C VAL A 4 5.78 -12.77 10.83
N ASN A 5 5.36 -13.36 10.29
CA ASN A 5 5.56 -13.45 9.11
C ASN A 5 4.90 -12.55 8.34
N PRO A 6 5.33 -12.14 7.39
CA PRO A 6 4.77 -11.22 6.66
C PRO A 6 3.68 -11.74 5.98
N PRO A 7 2.76 -11.04 5.78
CA PRO A 7 1.67 -11.52 5.21
C PRO A 7 1.86 -11.89 3.84
N ARG A 8 1.09 -12.70 3.32
CA ARG A 8 1.16 -13.03 2.10
C ARG A 8 0.66 -11.94 1.35
N LYS A 9 0.68 -11.83 0.16
CA LYS A 9 0.35 -10.77 -0.52
C LYS A 9 -0.99 -10.32 -0.40
N ARG A 10 -1.92 -10.96 -0.11
CA ARG A 10 -3.18 -10.49 0.07
C ARG A 10 -3.63 -10.47 1.39
N ASP A 11 -2.83 -10.49 2.33
CA ASP A 11 -3.21 -10.54 3.68
C ASP A 11 -3.86 -9.33 4.15
N TYR A 12 -3.61 -8.17 3.62
CA TYR A 12 -4.32 -7.02 4.11
C TYR A 12 -5.72 -7.02 3.50
N GLY A 13 -6.02 -7.90 2.64
CA GLY A 13 -7.34 -8.13 2.22
C GLY A 13 -8.12 -6.97 1.69
N ASN A 14 -9.41 -7.04 1.80
CA ASN A 14 -10.24 -6.05 1.24
C ASN A 14 -10.62 -4.96 2.14
N LYS A 15 -10.33 -5.07 3.41
CA LYS A 15 -10.75 -4.06 4.34
C LYS A 15 -9.68 -3.13 4.78
N THR A 16 -8.44 -3.43 4.49
CA THR A 16 -7.34 -2.60 4.94
C THR A 16 -7.31 -1.32 4.14
N ARG A 17 -7.33 -0.21 4.81
CA ARG A 17 -7.29 1.07 4.15
C ARG A 17 -6.06 1.83 4.54
N ILE A 18 -5.58 2.65 3.65
CA ILE A 18 -4.39 3.45 3.88
C ILE A 18 -4.83 4.81 4.34
N ASP A 19 -4.37 5.23 5.50
CA ASP A 19 -4.74 6.52 6.05
C ASP A 19 -3.57 7.47 5.89
N LEU A 20 -3.65 8.34 4.94
CA LEU A 20 -2.57 9.27 4.67
C LEU A 20 -2.40 10.33 5.73
N LYS A 21 -3.32 10.41 6.65
CA LYS A 21 -3.19 11.37 7.73
C LYS A 21 -2.30 10.85 8.83
N GLN A 22 -2.01 9.56 8.83
CA GLN A 22 -1.16 8.98 9.85
C GLN A 22 0.22 8.80 9.27
N SER A 23 1.17 9.55 9.75
CA SER A 23 2.50 9.49 9.16
C SER A 23 3.11 8.10 9.25
N TYR A 24 2.81 7.36 10.31
CA TYR A 24 3.39 6.04 10.38
C TYR A 24 2.82 5.11 9.31
N GLN A 25 1.57 5.32 8.92
CA GLN A 25 1.01 4.51 7.87
C GLN A 25 1.60 4.88 6.52
N VAL A 26 1.83 6.16 6.30
CA VAL A 26 2.45 6.58 5.06
C VAL A 26 3.82 5.94 4.93
N ALA A 27 4.59 5.98 5.99
CA ALA A 27 5.92 5.40 5.96
C ALA A 27 5.85 3.90 5.71
N TYR A 28 4.93 3.24 6.37
CA TYR A 28 4.78 1.82 6.24
C TYR A 28 4.44 1.43 4.80
N TRP A 29 3.46 2.09 4.22
CA TRP A 29 3.02 1.71 2.88
C TRP A 29 4.01 2.12 1.81
N LYS A 30 4.72 3.22 2.02
CA LYS A 30 5.76 3.61 1.09
C LYS A 30 6.80 2.51 0.99
N GLU A 31 7.19 2.00 2.13
CA GLU A 31 8.19 0.99 2.15
C GLU A 31 7.66 -0.31 1.61
N ARG A 32 6.45 -0.65 1.97
CA ARG A 32 5.89 -1.89 1.54
C ARG A 32 5.70 -1.93 0.04
N PHE A 33 5.28 -0.85 -0.55
CA PHE A 33 5.07 -0.80 -1.98
C PHE A 33 6.30 -0.31 -2.75
N GLY A 34 7.29 0.19 -2.07
CA GLY A 34 8.50 0.65 -2.72
C GLY A 34 8.29 1.91 -3.53
N VAL A 35 7.50 2.84 -3.02
CA VAL A 35 7.20 4.06 -3.76
C VAL A 35 7.42 5.26 -2.88
N SER A 36 7.39 6.42 -3.48
CA SER A 36 7.53 7.65 -2.72
C SER A 36 6.19 8.06 -2.16
N GLU A 37 6.23 9.05 -1.29
CA GLU A 37 5.00 9.54 -0.70
C GLU A 37 4.08 10.10 -1.77
N SER A 38 4.63 10.82 -2.71
CA SER A 38 3.84 11.37 -3.79
C SER A 38 3.16 10.29 -4.57
N GLU A 39 3.87 9.23 -4.85
CA GLU A 39 3.30 8.14 -5.61
C GLU A 39 2.22 7.45 -4.83
N LEU A 40 2.44 7.30 -3.53
CA LEU A 40 1.44 6.66 -2.70
C LEU A 40 0.17 7.50 -2.66
N GLU A 41 0.32 8.80 -2.49
CA GLU A 41 -0.83 9.67 -2.47
C GLU A 41 -1.59 9.64 -3.77
N GLU A 42 -0.86 9.66 -4.85
CA GLU A 42 -1.49 9.62 -6.15
C GLU A 42 -2.26 8.32 -6.32
N ALA A 43 -1.69 7.22 -5.90
CA ALA A 43 -2.34 5.95 -6.04
C ALA A 43 -3.62 5.87 -5.21
N VAL A 44 -3.56 6.43 -4.01
CA VAL A 44 -4.73 6.42 -3.17
C VAL A 44 -5.83 7.28 -3.79
N ARG A 45 -5.44 8.39 -4.39
CA ARG A 45 -6.40 9.24 -5.00
C ARG A 45 -7.00 8.57 -6.24
N ALA A 46 -6.20 7.88 -7.02
CA ALA A 46 -6.66 7.28 -8.24
C ALA A 46 -7.41 5.98 -8.02
N ALA A 47 -6.92 5.16 -7.12
CA ALA A 47 -7.49 3.85 -6.92
C ALA A 47 -8.35 3.71 -5.69
N GLY A 48 -8.29 4.67 -4.83
CA GLY A 48 -9.03 4.60 -3.58
C GLY A 48 -8.11 4.23 -2.44
N ALA A 49 -8.63 4.26 -1.25
CA ALA A 49 -7.80 4.04 -0.08
C ALA A 49 -7.58 2.59 0.26
N LEU A 50 -8.21 1.68 -0.43
CA LEU A 50 -8.01 0.28 -0.11
C LEU A 50 -6.62 -0.16 -0.55
N ALA A 51 -5.88 -0.72 0.37
CA ALA A 51 -4.51 -1.10 0.09
C ALA A 51 -4.41 -2.02 -1.10
N ARG A 52 -5.34 -2.95 -1.23
CA ARG A 52 -5.33 -3.85 -2.31
C ARG A 52 -5.47 -3.15 -3.65
N LYS A 53 -6.33 -2.16 -3.71
CA LYS A 53 -6.52 -1.43 -4.93
C LYS A 53 -5.32 -0.55 -5.24
N VAL A 54 -4.72 0.00 -4.22
CA VAL A 54 -3.53 0.82 -4.39
C VAL A 54 -2.40 -0.05 -4.94
N GLU A 55 -2.29 -1.25 -4.42
CA GLU A 55 -1.25 -2.13 -4.88
C GLU A 55 -1.46 -2.45 -6.36
N GLU A 56 -2.68 -2.73 -6.76
CA GLU A 56 -2.95 -3.04 -8.14
C GLU A 56 -2.66 -1.85 -9.05
N TYR A 57 -3.00 -0.68 -8.59
CA TYR A 57 -2.74 0.52 -9.36
C TYR A 57 -1.24 0.72 -9.57
N LEU A 58 -0.48 0.54 -8.51
CA LEU A 58 0.95 0.74 -8.59
C LEU A 58 1.61 -0.31 -9.46
N LYS A 59 1.13 -1.53 -9.42
CA LYS A 59 1.68 -2.54 -10.24
C LYS A 59 1.40 -2.27 -11.69
N SER A 60 0.26 -1.74 -11.99
CA SER A 60 -0.08 -1.42 -13.33
C SER A 60 0.78 -0.28 -13.85
N LYS A 61 1.11 0.67 -12.97
CA LYS A 61 1.89 1.79 -13.35
C LYS A 61 3.35 1.43 -13.48
N HIS A 62 3.82 0.45 -12.74
CA HIS A 62 5.21 0.03 -12.79
C HIS A 62 5.22 -1.45 -13.08
N PRO A 63 4.97 -1.84 -14.28
CA PRO A 63 4.86 -3.24 -14.59
C PRO A 63 6.16 -3.87 -14.55
N ASP A 64 6.88 -4.14 -14.07
CA ASP A 64 8.10 -4.73 -14.07
C ASP A 64 8.08 -5.98 -13.61
#